data_47f68c995314d09be6a788cf9ee659b0
#
_entry.id   47f68c995314d09be6a788cf9ee659b0
#
_cell.length_a   1.000
_cell.length_b   1.000
_cell.length_c   1.000
_cell.angle_alpha   90.00
_cell.angle_beta   90.00
_cell.angle_gamma   90.00
#
_symmetry.space_group_name_H-M   'P 1'
#
loop_
_entity.id
_entity.type
_entity.pdbx_description
1 polymer ?
#
loop_
_entity_poly.entity_id
_entity_poly.type
_entity_poly.pdbx_seq_one_letter_code
_entity_poly.pdbx_strand_id
1 'polypeptide(L)' 'MIKKAINTFCPRSGEPVADDSLTEYRGHIVGFCNPECRDDFAQDIANQPKDTQYFDVVIKETLSTS' A
#
# COMPACT_ATOMS: atom_id res chain seq x y z
N MET A 1 11.38 1.92 -15.94
CA MET A 1 10.80 2.80 -14.93
C MET A 1 10.60 2.06 -13.63
N ILE A 2 10.99 2.67 -12.53
CA ILE A 2 10.86 2.06 -11.21
C ILE A 2 9.47 2.38 -10.66
N LYS A 3 8.70 1.34 -10.35
CA LYS A 3 7.41 1.53 -9.68
C LYS A 3 7.68 1.83 -8.22
N LYS A 4 7.03 2.86 -7.73
CA LYS A 4 7.21 3.28 -6.35
C LYS A 4 5.86 3.38 -5.66
N ALA A 5 5.78 2.85 -4.44
CA ALA A 5 4.56 2.95 -3.65
C ALA A 5 4.28 4.39 -3.25
N ILE A 6 2.99 4.73 -3.16
CA ILE A 6 2.58 6.06 -2.69
C ILE A 6 2.76 6.18 -1.17
N ASN A 7 2.79 5.06 -0.46
CA ASN A 7 3.03 5.04 0.98
C ASN A 7 4.50 4.74 1.26
N THR A 8 5.02 5.31 2.32
CA THR A 8 6.42 5.12 2.72
C THR A 8 6.59 3.92 3.64
N PHE A 9 5.58 3.66 4.46
CA PHE A 9 5.65 2.61 5.49
C PHE A 9 4.52 1.61 5.32
N CYS A 10 4.80 0.37 5.73
CA CYS A 10 3.81 -0.70 5.71
C CYS A 10 2.69 -0.40 6.72
N PRO A 11 1.41 -0.50 6.30
CA PRO A 11 0.31 -0.21 7.23
C PRO A 11 0.14 -1.23 8.35
N ARG A 12 0.80 -2.37 8.23
CA ARG A 12 0.69 -3.45 9.21
C ARG A 12 1.76 -3.40 10.29
N SER A 13 3.00 -3.11 9.88
CA SER A 13 4.14 -3.18 10.80
C SER A 13 4.78 -1.83 11.09
N GLY A 14 4.55 -0.84 10.23
CA GLY A 14 5.22 0.45 10.34
C GLY A 14 6.64 0.43 9.81
N GLU A 15 7.09 -0.69 9.27
CA GLU A 15 8.41 -0.80 8.66
C GLU A 15 8.42 -0.16 7.28
N PRO A 16 9.60 0.25 6.78
CA PRO A 16 9.67 0.80 5.42
C PRO A 16 9.20 -0.21 4.37
N VAL A 17 8.55 0.31 3.35
CA VAL A 17 8.06 -0.51 2.23
C VAL A 17 9.24 -1.12 1.47
N ALA A 18 9.13 -2.42 1.17
CA ALA A 18 10.13 -3.12 0.36
C ALA A 18 9.75 -3.08 -1.11
N ASP A 19 10.76 -2.96 -1.98
CA ASP A 19 10.53 -2.85 -3.42
C ASP A 19 9.89 -4.09 -4.04
N ASP A 20 10.04 -5.25 -3.41
CA ASP A 20 9.45 -6.50 -3.89
C ASP A 20 8.08 -6.79 -3.29
N SER A 21 7.54 -5.86 -2.55
CA SER A 21 6.27 -6.04 -1.83
C SER A 21 5.22 -5.03 -2.26
N LEU A 22 5.22 -4.67 -3.53
CA LEU A 22 4.30 -3.70 -4.10
C LEU A 22 3.10 -4.38 -4.73
N THR A 23 1.95 -3.69 -4.69
CA THR A 23 0.74 -4.15 -5.36
C THR A 23 -0.07 -2.93 -5.79
N GLU A 24 -1.14 -3.16 -6.55
CA GLU A 24 -1.98 -2.08 -7.03
C GLU A 24 -3.26 -2.00 -6.21
N TYR A 25 -3.66 -0.77 -5.89
CA TYR A 25 -4.89 -0.51 -5.17
C TYR A 25 -5.50 0.78 -5.71
N ARG A 26 -6.72 0.71 -6.25
CA ARG A 26 -7.46 1.86 -6.82
C ARG A 26 -6.66 2.64 -7.86
N GLY A 27 -5.88 1.94 -8.67
CA GLY A 27 -5.07 2.57 -9.69
C GLY A 27 -3.77 3.19 -9.19
N HIS A 28 -3.44 2.97 -7.92
CA HIS A 28 -2.20 3.45 -7.30
C HIS A 28 -1.34 2.28 -6.88
N ILE A 29 -0.03 2.50 -6.82
CA ILE A 29 0.88 1.48 -6.31
C ILE A 29 1.02 1.68 -4.81
N VAL A 30 0.77 0.62 -4.05
CA VAL A 30 0.93 0.62 -2.60
C VAL A 30 1.90 -0.48 -2.21
N GLY A 31 2.47 -0.41 -1.02
CA GLY A 31 3.49 -1.36 -0.62
C GLY A 31 3.41 -1.82 0.82
N PHE A 32 4.11 -2.91 1.08
CA PHE A 32 4.21 -3.54 2.39
C PHE A 32 5.68 -3.80 2.71
N CYS A 33 5.97 -4.24 3.94
CA CYS A 33 7.34 -4.48 4.35
C CYS A 33 7.88 -5.83 3.86
N ASN A 34 6.99 -6.74 3.46
CA ASN A 34 7.40 -8.05 2.95
C ASN A 34 6.34 -8.59 1.98
N PRO A 35 6.73 -9.57 1.11
CA PRO A 35 5.81 -10.12 0.12
C PRO A 35 4.61 -10.85 0.70
N GLU A 36 4.74 -11.41 1.90
CA GLU A 36 3.63 -12.11 2.52
C GLU A 36 2.48 -11.17 2.86
N CYS A 37 2.80 -9.99 3.39
CA CYS A 37 1.80 -8.99 3.68
C CYS A 37 1.15 -8.49 2.40
N ARG A 38 1.94 -8.29 1.35
CA ARG A 38 1.43 -7.87 0.05
C ARG A 38 0.46 -8.91 -0.52
N ASP A 39 0.84 -10.18 -0.48
CA ASP A 39 0.03 -11.25 -1.05
C ASP A 39 -1.28 -11.40 -0.28
N ASP A 40 -1.21 -11.32 1.04
CA ASP A 40 -2.40 -11.42 1.88
C ASP A 40 -3.39 -10.29 1.57
N PHE A 41 -2.88 -9.08 1.40
CA PHE A 41 -3.71 -7.94 1.03
C PHE A 41 -4.31 -8.11 -0.37
N ALA A 42 -3.48 -8.44 -1.35
CA ALA A 42 -3.90 -8.55 -2.74
C ALA A 42 -4.92 -9.67 -2.96
N GLN A 43 -4.84 -10.72 -2.15
CA GLN A 43 -5.70 -11.88 -2.24
C GLN A 43 -7.14 -11.57 -1.84
N ASP A 44 -7.33 -10.66 -0.88
CA ASP A 44 -8.67 -10.36 -0.38
C ASP A 44 -8.74 -8.92 0.17
N ILE A 45 -8.70 -7.98 -0.74
CA ILE A 45 -8.68 -6.55 -0.41
C ILE A 45 -9.92 -6.14 0.40
N ALA A 46 -11.07 -6.71 0.06
CA ALA A 46 -12.33 -6.34 0.70
C ALA A 46 -12.37 -6.67 2.19
N ASN A 47 -11.56 -7.63 2.63
CA ASN A 47 -11.51 -8.04 4.02
C ASN A 47 -10.30 -7.47 4.78
N GLN A 48 -9.71 -6.38 4.24
CA GLN A 48 -8.56 -5.73 4.85
C GLN A 48 -8.88 -4.27 5.19
N PRO A 49 -9.89 -4.01 6.02
CA PRO A 49 -10.37 -2.63 6.25
C PRO A 49 -9.34 -1.70 6.84
N LYS A 50 -8.44 -2.21 7.69
CA LYS A 50 -7.38 -1.38 8.27
C LYS A 50 -6.39 -0.93 7.21
N ASP A 51 -6.02 -1.84 6.31
CA ASP A 51 -5.07 -1.53 5.25
C ASP A 51 -5.69 -0.59 4.22
N THR A 52 -6.93 -0.88 3.80
CA THR A 52 -7.60 -0.03 2.81
C THR A 52 -7.87 1.36 3.35
N GLN A 53 -8.23 1.49 4.62
CA GLN A 53 -8.44 2.78 5.23
C GLN A 53 -7.14 3.61 5.24
N TYR A 54 -6.04 2.98 5.58
CA TYR A 54 -4.74 3.64 5.54
C TYR A 54 -4.39 4.12 4.14
N PHE A 55 -4.55 3.26 3.15
CA PHE A 55 -4.24 3.62 1.77
C PHE A 55 -5.19 4.69 1.24
N ASP A 56 -6.47 4.65 1.62
CA ASP A 56 -7.42 5.70 1.21
C ASP A 56 -6.98 7.07 1.72
N VAL A 57 -6.49 7.14 2.94
CA VAL A 57 -5.97 8.39 3.51
C VAL A 57 -4.74 8.86 2.73
N VAL A 58 -3.82 7.95 2.44
CA VAL A 58 -2.60 8.28 1.69
C VAL A 58 -2.95 8.77 0.29
N ILE A 59 -3.89 8.11 -0.39
CA ILE A 59 -4.34 8.52 -1.71
C ILE A 59 -4.94 9.92 -1.65
N LYS A 60 -5.78 10.17 -0.67
CA LYS A 60 -6.42 11.47 -0.50
C LYS A 60 -5.39 12.58 -0.28
N GLU A 61 -4.38 12.32 0.54
CA GLU A 61 -3.32 13.28 0.79
C GLU A 61 -2.50 13.53 -0.47
N THR A 62 -2.20 12.48 -1.22
CA THR A 62 -1.44 12.58 -2.45
C THR A 62 -2.18 13.44 -3.47
N LEU A 63 -3.49 13.24 -3.62
CA LEU A 63 -4.30 14.02 -4.55
C LEU A 63 -4.45 15.47 -4.10
N SER A 64 -4.49 15.70 -2.79
CA SER A 64 -4.65 17.04 -2.23
C SER A 64 -3.42 17.91 -2.42
N THR A 65 -2.25 17.30 -2.52
CA THR A 65 -0.98 18.04 -2.64
C THR A 65 -0.54 18.28 -4.07
N SER A 66 -1.24 17.76 -5.03
CA SER A 66 -0.87 17.90 -6.45
C SER A 66 -1.37 19.21 -7.08
#